data_4659bdb90ce9dbc622d666d64919ecdb
#
_entry.id   4659bdb90ce9dbc622d666d64919ecdb
#
_cell.length_a   1.000
_cell.length_b   1.000
_cell.length_c   1.000
_cell.angle_alpha   90.00
_cell.angle_beta   90.00
_cell.angle_gamma   90.00
#
_symmetry.space_group_name_H-M   'P 1'
#
loop_
_entity.id
_entity.type
_entity.pdbx_description
1 polymer ?
#
loop_
_entity_poly.entity_id
_entity_poly.type
_entity_poly.pdbx_seq_one_letter_code
_entity_poly.pdbx_strand_id
1 'polypeptide(L)'
;SKLWLVTPGMVELGSEQFVMNKAFAEEASNIVDEVFVIGLTNKSALKAGFVDYGIKVNYVTNRDEAVKILDSLVNENDVVLFENDLPDHYP
;
A
#
# COMPACT_ATOMS: atom_id res chain seq x y z
N SER A 1 0.87 -16.22 -10.55
CA SER A 1 0.95 -14.77 -10.71
C SER A 1 0.41 -14.07 -9.49
N LYS A 2 0.98 -12.92 -9.18
CA LYS A 2 0.59 -12.11 -8.01
C LYS A 2 0.03 -10.77 -8.45
N LEU A 3 -0.86 -10.24 -7.60
CA LEU A 3 -1.27 -8.84 -7.67
C LEU A 3 -0.59 -8.09 -6.54
N TRP A 4 0.28 -7.15 -6.91
CA TRP A 4 1.00 -6.29 -5.99
C TRP A 4 0.30 -4.94 -5.92
N LEU A 5 0.18 -4.39 -4.72
CA LEU A 5 -0.38 -3.05 -4.52
C LEU A 5 0.71 -2.13 -3.98
N VAL A 6 0.84 -0.96 -4.55
CA VAL A 6 1.77 0.09 -4.07
C VAL A 6 0.93 1.32 -3.78
N THR A 7 0.88 1.74 -2.51
CA THR A 7 -0.03 2.83 -2.12
C THR A 7 0.44 3.59 -0.89
N PRO A 8 0.26 4.90 -0.87
CA PRO A 8 0.40 5.71 0.35
C PRO A 8 -0.92 5.81 1.13
N GLY A 9 -1.99 5.18 0.63
CA GLY A 9 -3.33 5.36 1.17
C GLY A 9 -3.97 6.65 0.68
N MET A 10 -5.09 7.02 1.29
CA MET A 10 -5.85 8.22 0.95
C MET A 10 -5.55 9.33 1.94
N VAL A 11 -5.55 10.58 1.48
CA VAL A 11 -5.27 11.75 2.32
C VAL A 11 -6.44 12.72 2.33
N GLU A 12 -6.35 13.69 3.23
CA GLU A 12 -7.34 14.79 3.33
C GLU A 12 -8.74 14.32 3.71
N LEU A 13 -8.81 13.30 4.57
CA LEU A 13 -10.06 12.74 5.05
C LEU A 13 -10.47 13.24 6.45
N GLY A 14 -9.68 14.18 7.02
CA GLY A 14 -9.98 14.73 8.33
C GLY A 14 -10.04 13.67 9.41
N SER A 15 -11.10 13.70 10.23
CA SER A 15 -11.27 12.75 11.33
C SER A 15 -11.49 11.31 10.85
N GLU A 16 -11.77 11.11 9.58
CA GLU A 16 -11.99 9.78 9.00
C GLU A 16 -10.71 9.14 8.46
N GLN A 17 -9.58 9.83 8.62
CA GLN A 17 -8.31 9.41 8.03
C GLN A 17 -7.94 7.97 8.39
N PHE A 18 -7.98 7.63 9.66
CA PHE A 18 -7.62 6.28 10.10
C PHE A 18 -8.66 5.25 9.66
N VAL A 19 -9.92 5.50 9.96
CA VAL A 19 -11.01 4.54 9.72
C VAL A 19 -11.13 4.19 8.24
N MET A 20 -11.09 5.19 7.38
CA MET A 20 -11.25 4.96 5.95
C MET A 20 -10.05 4.27 5.32
N ASN A 21 -8.84 4.59 5.77
CA ASN A 21 -7.66 3.90 5.28
C ASN A 21 -7.60 2.45 5.73
N LYS A 22 -8.00 2.18 6.97
CA LYS A 22 -8.09 0.81 7.47
C LYS A 22 -9.12 0.02 6.65
N ALA A 23 -10.29 0.61 6.40
CA ALA A 23 -11.34 -0.02 5.59
C ALA A 23 -10.87 -0.29 4.16
N PHE A 24 -10.14 0.65 3.56
CA PHE A 24 -9.55 0.48 2.24
C PHE A 24 -8.62 -0.75 2.22
N ALA A 25 -7.74 -0.84 3.22
CA ALA A 25 -6.80 -1.97 3.31
C ALA A 25 -7.53 -3.29 3.51
N GLU A 26 -8.56 -3.32 4.35
CA GLU A 26 -9.36 -4.53 4.56
C GLU A 26 -10.01 -4.99 3.26
N GLU A 27 -10.58 -4.07 2.51
CA GLU A 27 -11.23 -4.40 1.24
C GLU A 27 -10.20 -4.85 0.20
N ALA A 28 -9.09 -4.14 0.08
CA ALA A 28 -8.02 -4.50 -0.86
C ALA A 28 -7.41 -5.87 -0.54
N SER A 29 -7.42 -6.26 0.73
CA SER A 29 -6.90 -7.57 1.15
C SER A 29 -7.62 -8.75 0.51
N ASN A 30 -8.81 -8.54 -0.02
CA ASN A 30 -9.55 -9.59 -0.72
C ASN A 30 -8.97 -9.91 -2.10
N ILE A 31 -8.20 -9.01 -2.67
CA ILE A 31 -7.72 -9.16 -4.06
C ILE A 31 -6.21 -9.09 -4.23
N VAL A 32 -5.49 -8.46 -3.29
CA VAL A 32 -4.04 -8.31 -3.42
C VAL A 32 -3.30 -9.44 -2.72
N ASP A 33 -2.13 -9.77 -3.22
CA ASP A 33 -1.27 -10.79 -2.62
C ASP A 33 -0.22 -10.19 -1.71
N GLU A 34 0.30 -9.03 -2.08
CA GLU A 34 1.34 -8.36 -1.31
C GLU A 34 1.26 -6.86 -1.55
N VAL A 35 1.63 -6.06 -0.54
CA VAL A 35 1.51 -4.60 -0.62
C VAL A 35 2.80 -3.89 -0.21
N PHE A 36 3.05 -2.75 -0.85
CA PHE A 36 4.06 -1.78 -0.44
C PHE A 36 3.32 -0.53 0.05
N VAL A 37 3.50 -0.22 1.33
CA VAL A 37 2.94 0.99 1.93
C VAL A 37 4.00 2.09 1.87
N ILE A 38 3.65 3.20 1.26
CA ILE A 38 4.56 4.33 1.06
C ILE A 38 4.34 5.39 2.13
N GLY A 39 5.44 5.76 2.80
CA GLY A 39 5.45 6.89 3.73
C GLY A 39 4.85 6.58 5.08
N LEU A 40 4.65 7.62 5.87
CA LEU A 40 4.25 7.52 7.26
C LEU A 40 2.81 7.91 7.55
N THR A 41 2.21 8.71 6.67
CA THR A 41 0.90 9.32 6.92
C THR A 41 -0.18 8.29 7.27
N ASN A 42 -0.27 7.22 6.50
CA ASN A 42 -1.31 6.21 6.69
C ASN A 42 -0.78 4.85 7.10
N LYS A 43 0.48 4.81 7.54
CA LYS A 43 1.15 3.54 7.85
C LYS A 43 0.39 2.70 8.87
N SER A 44 -0.03 3.29 9.97
CA SER A 44 -0.73 2.54 11.04
C SER A 44 -2.07 2.00 10.58
N ALA A 45 -2.85 2.81 9.87
CA ALA A 45 -4.18 2.41 9.41
C ALA A 45 -4.09 1.30 8.36
N LEU A 46 -3.19 1.47 7.39
CA LEU A 46 -3.00 0.46 6.34
C LEU A 46 -2.47 -0.84 6.92
N LYS A 47 -1.50 -0.74 7.82
CA LYS A 47 -0.98 -1.92 8.51
C LYS A 47 -2.10 -2.68 9.22
N ALA A 48 -2.94 -1.98 9.98
CA ALA A 48 -4.04 -2.61 10.72
C ALA A 48 -4.97 -3.38 9.78
N GLY A 49 -5.33 -2.78 8.64
CA GLY A 49 -6.21 -3.41 7.68
C GLY A 49 -5.60 -4.61 6.98
N PHE A 50 -4.34 -4.50 6.53
CA PHE A 50 -3.69 -5.57 5.78
C PHE A 50 -3.27 -6.75 6.65
N VAL A 51 -2.68 -6.45 7.82
CA VAL A 51 -2.15 -7.51 8.69
C VAL A 51 -3.27 -8.39 9.24
N ASP A 52 -4.40 -7.83 9.59
CA ASP A 52 -5.54 -8.60 10.08
C ASP A 52 -6.03 -9.65 9.08
N TYR A 53 -5.78 -9.42 7.80
CA TYR A 53 -6.18 -10.37 6.73
C TYR A 53 -5.00 -11.17 6.20
N GLY A 54 -3.88 -11.16 6.91
CA GLY A 54 -2.73 -12.00 6.56
C GLY A 54 -1.94 -11.56 5.34
N ILE A 55 -2.11 -10.31 4.89
CA ILE A 55 -1.38 -9.79 3.73
C ILE A 55 0.02 -9.36 4.16
N LYS A 56 1.03 -9.77 3.39
CA LYS A 56 2.41 -9.34 3.62
C LYS A 56 2.55 -7.86 3.26
N VAL A 57 3.06 -7.07 4.20
CA VAL A 57 3.22 -5.63 4.05
C VAL A 57 4.70 -5.27 4.05
N ASN A 58 5.11 -4.51 3.05
CA ASN A 58 6.45 -3.95 2.94
C ASN A 58 6.34 -2.44 3.12
N TYR A 59 7.23 -1.84 3.90
CA TYR A 59 7.19 -0.41 4.17
C TYR A 59 8.34 0.27 3.47
N VAL A 60 8.04 1.31 2.71
CA VAL A 60 9.03 2.08 1.96
C VAL A 60 8.79 3.57 2.19
N THR A 61 9.83 4.36 1.95
CA THR A 61 9.78 5.80 2.15
C THR A 61 9.08 6.53 1.00
N ASN A 62 9.32 6.05 -0.21
CA ASN A 62 8.79 6.67 -1.42
C ASN A 62 8.55 5.63 -2.51
N ARG A 63 7.94 6.09 -3.60
CA ARG A 63 7.60 5.22 -4.73
C ARG A 63 8.83 4.62 -5.40
N ASP A 64 9.90 5.40 -5.56
CA ASP A 64 11.12 4.91 -6.21
C ASP A 64 11.75 3.74 -5.47
N GLU A 65 11.72 3.77 -4.14
CA GLU A 65 12.20 2.67 -3.32
C GLU A 65 11.36 1.40 -3.56
N ALA A 66 10.04 1.55 -3.63
CA ALA A 66 9.15 0.43 -3.93
C ALA A 66 9.47 -0.17 -5.30
N VAL A 67 9.63 0.67 -6.32
CA VAL A 67 9.94 0.23 -7.68
C VAL A 67 11.26 -0.54 -7.74
N LYS A 68 12.28 -0.06 -7.05
CA LYS A 68 13.57 -0.75 -6.98
C LYS A 68 13.46 -2.15 -6.41
N ILE A 69 12.71 -2.27 -5.32
CA ILE A 69 12.52 -3.57 -4.67
C ILE A 69 11.68 -4.48 -5.57
N LEU A 70 10.63 -3.96 -6.17
CA LEU A 70 9.76 -4.72 -7.06
C LEU A 70 10.51 -5.31 -8.25
N ASP A 71 11.47 -4.57 -8.81
CA ASP A 71 12.23 -5.04 -9.96
C ASP A 71 12.89 -6.40 -9.72
N SER A 72 13.25 -6.71 -8.47
CA SER A 72 13.88 -7.98 -8.13
C SER A 72 12.89 -9.06 -7.71
N LEU A 73 11.62 -8.71 -7.45
CA LEU A 73 10.64 -9.62 -6.91
C LEU A 73 9.52 -10.00 -7.89
N VAL A 74 9.18 -9.10 -8.79
CA VAL A 74 8.05 -9.28 -9.70
C VAL A 74 8.37 -10.31 -10.78
N ASN A 75 7.44 -11.21 -11.01
CA ASN A 75 7.54 -12.20 -12.07
C ASN A 75 6.76 -11.76 -13.30
N GLU A 76 7.02 -12.43 -14.42
CA GLU A 76 6.52 -12.04 -15.75
C GLU A 76 5.01 -11.83 -15.81
N ASN A 77 4.25 -12.65 -15.12
CA ASN A 77 2.78 -12.58 -15.17
C ASN A 77 2.15 -11.83 -13.99
N ASP A 78 2.96 -11.21 -13.18
CA ASP A 78 2.46 -10.42 -12.06
C ASP A 78 1.91 -9.08 -12.54
N VAL A 79 0.95 -8.56 -11.76
CA VAL A 79 0.40 -7.22 -11.99
C VAL A 79 0.75 -6.34 -10.81
N VAL A 80 1.22 -5.13 -11.08
CA VAL A 80 1.50 -4.13 -10.06
C VAL A 80 0.54 -2.96 -10.22
N LEU A 81 -0.23 -2.71 -9.17
CA LEU A 81 -1.22 -1.63 -9.16
C LEU A 81 -0.73 -0.50 -8.26
N PHE A 82 -0.64 0.70 -8.82
CA PHE A 82 -0.32 1.91 -8.07
C PHE A 82 -1.61 2.67 -7.78
N GLU A 83 -1.93 2.83 -6.51
CA GLU A 83 -3.14 3.51 -6.06
C GLU A 83 -2.81 4.76 -5.26
N ASN A 84 -3.47 5.88 -5.58
CA ASN A 84 -3.33 7.15 -4.87
C ASN A 84 -1.90 7.66 -4.82
N ASP A 85 -1.29 7.76 -5.99
CA ASP A 85 0.09 8.25 -6.11
C ASP A 85 0.16 9.71 -5.66
N LEU A 86 0.79 9.95 -4.52
CA LEU A 86 0.88 11.28 -3.92
C LEU A 86 2.14 12.00 -4.38
N PRO A 87 2.14 13.35 -4.35
CA PRO A 87 3.35 14.13 -4.59
C PRO A 87 4.47 13.73 -3.61
N ASP A 88 5.72 13.86 -4.05
CA ASP A 88 6.89 13.43 -3.29
C ASP A 88 7.03 14.13 -1.92
N HIS A 89 6.42 15.30 -1.75
CA HIS A 89 6.53 16.02 -0.49
C HIS A 89 5.57 15.51 0.60
N TYR A 90 4.69 14.59 0.28
CA TYR A 90 3.87 13.93 1.29
C TYR A 90 4.71 12.89 2.04
N PRO A 91 4.68 12.90 3.37
CA PRO A 91 5.43 11.93 4.17
C PRO A 91 4.87 10.51 4.13
#